data_27931f2092b50270ab1567beba5edb14
#
_entry.id   27931f2092b50270ab1567beba5edb14
#
_cell.length_a   1.000
_cell.length_b   1.000
_cell.length_c   1.000
_cell.angle_alpha   90.00
_cell.angle_beta   90.00
_cell.angle_gamma   90.00
#
_symmetry.space_group_name_H-M   'P 1'
#
loop_
_entity.id
_entity.type
_entity.pdbx_description
1 polymer ?
#
loop_
_entity_poly.entity_id
_entity_poly.type
_entity_poly.pdbx_seq_one_letter_code
_entity_poly.pdbx_strand_id
1 'polypeptide(L)'
;MEAAGRPRIDASVAHSARVHDYWLGGKDNFAVDRAAGDAVQAAYPGIVQSVRANRAFLARVVRFLAAEAGITQFLDIGTGIPAANNTHEVAQSVAPDARVVYVDYDPVVLQHARALLTSGPRGTVDYIDADLRDTGKILREAARTLDFSQPVAIMLIAVMHLIVDADDPYGIVGQLKDAMLPGSYLALSQVASDIEPERMAEAARQYNQRARETQRHRTHAEVARFFDGLELLEPGVVVVPQWRPQSTAEAEAHSGMWGGVGRRA
;
A
#
# COMPACT_ATOMS: atom_id res chain seq x y z
N MET A 1 -33.27 -10.97 -13.52
CA MET A 1 -31.93 -10.45 -13.22
C MET A 1 -31.79 -10.50 -11.71
N GLU A 2 -31.20 -11.57 -11.18
CA GLU A 2 -30.90 -11.69 -9.75
C GLU A 2 -29.87 -10.62 -9.39
N ALA A 3 -30.18 -9.83 -8.38
CA ALA A 3 -29.24 -8.91 -7.79
C ALA A 3 -28.07 -9.73 -7.24
N ALA A 4 -26.89 -9.62 -7.85
CA ALA A 4 -25.67 -10.20 -7.33
C ALA A 4 -25.54 -9.77 -5.85
N GLY A 5 -25.64 -10.75 -4.94
CA GLY A 5 -25.68 -10.51 -3.51
C GLY A 5 -24.44 -9.72 -3.08
N ARG A 6 -24.64 -8.66 -2.29
CA ARG A 6 -23.55 -7.90 -1.69
C ARG A 6 -22.62 -8.87 -0.97
N PRO A 7 -21.29 -8.82 -1.20
CA PRO A 7 -20.36 -9.66 -0.47
C PRO A 7 -20.58 -9.48 1.04
N ARG A 8 -20.79 -10.61 1.74
CA ARG A 8 -21.03 -10.57 3.19
C ARG A 8 -19.73 -10.23 3.91
N ILE A 9 -19.75 -9.15 4.66
CA ILE A 9 -18.63 -8.80 5.56
C ILE A 9 -18.57 -9.88 6.66
N ASP A 10 -17.42 -10.57 6.72
CA ASP A 10 -17.13 -11.49 7.81
C ASP A 10 -16.49 -10.74 8.98
N ALA A 11 -17.27 -10.48 10.03
CA ALA A 11 -16.82 -9.82 11.24
C ALA A 11 -16.30 -10.80 12.32
N SER A 12 -16.19 -12.10 12.00
CA SER A 12 -15.72 -13.12 12.96
C SER A 12 -14.22 -13.35 12.92
N VAL A 13 -13.54 -12.91 11.85
CA VAL A 13 -12.09 -13.04 11.65
C VAL A 13 -11.50 -11.68 11.35
N ALA A 14 -10.33 -11.36 11.94
CA ALA A 14 -9.65 -10.10 11.68
C ALA A 14 -9.16 -10.00 10.24
N HIS A 15 -9.25 -8.81 9.66
CA HIS A 15 -8.81 -8.51 8.30
C HIS A 15 -7.77 -7.39 8.30
N SER A 16 -6.76 -7.50 7.44
CA SER A 16 -5.63 -6.57 7.38
C SER A 16 -6.03 -5.11 7.27
N ALA A 17 -6.93 -4.76 6.36
CA ALA A 17 -7.40 -3.39 6.16
C ALA A 17 -8.06 -2.80 7.41
N ARG A 18 -8.84 -3.61 8.14
CA ARG A 18 -9.56 -3.18 9.35
C ARG A 18 -8.65 -3.08 10.57
N VAL A 19 -7.66 -3.98 10.69
CA VAL A 19 -6.61 -3.89 11.72
C VAL A 19 -5.76 -2.62 11.51
N HIS A 20 -5.44 -2.31 10.26
CA HIS A 20 -4.70 -1.10 9.89
C HIS A 20 -5.52 0.17 10.20
N ASP A 21 -6.81 0.18 9.89
CA ASP A 21 -7.75 1.24 10.26
C ASP A 21 -7.76 1.48 11.78
N TYR A 22 -7.81 0.42 12.58
CA TYR A 22 -7.73 0.52 14.05
C TYR A 22 -6.46 1.22 14.52
N TRP A 23 -5.27 0.86 14.00
CA TRP A 23 -4.01 1.50 14.37
C TRP A 23 -3.92 2.97 13.94
N LEU A 24 -4.63 3.36 12.89
CA LEU A 24 -4.76 4.76 12.48
C LEU A 24 -5.76 5.56 13.33
N GLY A 25 -6.52 4.90 14.20
CA GLY A 25 -7.58 5.51 15.01
C GLY A 25 -8.91 5.65 14.27
N GLY A 26 -9.10 4.90 13.18
CA GLY A 26 -10.36 4.79 12.45
C GLY A 26 -11.45 4.06 13.22
N LYS A 27 -12.64 4.00 12.65
CA LYS A 27 -13.84 3.41 13.28
C LYS A 27 -14.43 2.25 12.48
N ASP A 28 -13.85 1.94 11.33
CA ASP A 28 -14.35 0.93 10.40
C ASP A 28 -13.71 -0.44 10.65
N ASN A 29 -13.67 -0.83 11.95
CA ASN A 29 -13.07 -2.04 12.45
C ASN A 29 -13.99 -2.71 13.50
N PHE A 30 -13.91 -4.02 13.61
CA PHE A 30 -14.70 -4.82 14.55
C PHE A 30 -13.88 -5.21 15.79
N ALA A 31 -14.51 -5.82 16.77
CA ALA A 31 -13.85 -6.25 18.01
C ALA A 31 -12.70 -7.24 17.75
N VAL A 32 -12.84 -8.13 16.76
CA VAL A 32 -11.81 -9.10 16.38
C VAL A 32 -10.58 -8.43 15.77
N ASP A 33 -10.77 -7.34 15.00
CA ASP A 33 -9.70 -6.56 14.40
C ASP A 33 -8.90 -5.82 15.48
N ARG A 34 -9.62 -5.22 16.44
CA ARG A 34 -8.99 -4.55 17.58
C ARG A 34 -8.21 -5.52 18.46
N ALA A 35 -8.79 -6.70 18.74
CA ALA A 35 -8.10 -7.73 19.53
C ALA A 35 -6.81 -8.24 18.83
N ALA A 36 -6.84 -8.39 17.51
CA ALA A 36 -5.64 -8.72 16.73
C ALA A 36 -4.62 -7.56 16.77
N GLY A 37 -5.09 -6.33 16.58
CA GLY A 37 -4.27 -5.12 16.65
C GLY A 37 -3.59 -4.92 18.01
N ASP A 38 -4.34 -5.13 19.11
CA ASP A 38 -3.84 -5.04 20.49
C ASP A 38 -2.76 -6.10 20.77
N ALA A 39 -2.96 -7.34 20.29
CA ALA A 39 -1.98 -8.41 20.44
C ALA A 39 -0.67 -8.11 19.70
N VAL A 40 -0.75 -7.56 18.50
CA VAL A 40 0.44 -7.08 17.74
C VAL A 40 1.09 -5.91 18.48
N GLN A 41 0.32 -4.94 18.95
CA GLN A 41 0.86 -3.78 19.66
C GLN A 41 1.54 -4.16 20.99
N ALA A 42 1.05 -5.18 21.69
CA ALA A 42 1.71 -5.70 22.89
C ALA A 42 3.08 -6.31 22.57
N ALA A 43 3.22 -6.98 21.41
CA ALA A 43 4.49 -7.55 20.94
C ALA A 43 5.43 -6.49 20.38
N TYR A 44 4.89 -5.52 19.64
CA TYR A 44 5.62 -4.42 19.01
C TYR A 44 4.94 -3.08 19.31
N PRO A 45 5.27 -2.40 20.42
CA PRO A 45 4.65 -1.15 20.84
C PRO A 45 4.76 -0.01 19.82
N GLY A 46 5.77 -0.06 18.94
CA GLY A 46 6.00 0.92 17.88
C GLY A 46 5.06 0.81 16.66
N ILE A 47 4.11 -0.15 16.63
CA ILE A 47 3.29 -0.41 15.43
C ILE A 47 2.48 0.80 14.98
N VAL A 48 1.84 1.52 15.90
CA VAL A 48 1.02 2.71 15.57
C VAL A 48 1.89 3.82 14.95
N GLN A 49 3.10 4.03 15.48
CA GLN A 49 4.04 4.99 14.92
C GLN A 49 4.52 4.55 13.53
N SER A 50 4.83 3.26 13.35
CA SER A 50 5.23 2.68 12.06
C SER A 50 4.15 2.86 10.99
N VAL A 51 2.89 2.61 11.34
CA VAL A 51 1.75 2.78 10.41
C VAL A 51 1.57 4.25 10.01
N ARG A 52 1.68 5.19 10.97
CA ARG A 52 1.62 6.63 10.69
C ARG A 52 2.80 7.09 9.83
N ALA A 53 4.01 6.62 10.12
CA ALA A 53 5.20 6.90 9.32
C ALA A 53 5.05 6.39 7.88
N ASN A 54 4.44 5.22 7.69
CA ASN A 54 4.16 4.68 6.37
C ASN A 54 3.12 5.51 5.59
N ARG A 55 2.07 6.03 6.26
CA ARG A 55 1.13 6.98 5.64
C ARG A 55 1.82 8.28 5.21
N ALA A 56 2.71 8.80 6.04
CA ALA A 56 3.52 9.97 5.69
C ALA A 56 4.46 9.67 4.49
N PHE A 57 5.06 8.48 4.44
CA PHE A 57 5.85 8.01 3.30
C PHE A 57 5.02 7.99 2.01
N LEU A 58 3.81 7.40 2.01
CA LEU A 58 2.91 7.43 0.85
C LEU A 58 2.69 8.87 0.36
N ALA A 59 2.33 9.78 1.27
CA ALA A 59 2.06 11.17 0.91
C ALA A 59 3.28 11.87 0.30
N ARG A 60 4.50 11.64 0.84
CA ARG A 60 5.76 12.18 0.28
C ARG A 60 6.06 11.64 -1.10
N VAL A 61 5.92 10.32 -1.27
CA VAL A 61 6.16 9.65 -2.56
C VAL A 61 5.19 10.18 -3.62
N VAL A 62 3.89 10.21 -3.33
CA VAL A 62 2.89 10.72 -4.30
C VAL A 62 3.15 12.17 -4.65
N ARG A 63 3.47 13.01 -3.67
CA ARG A 63 3.82 14.42 -3.91
C ARG A 63 5.04 14.58 -4.81
N PHE A 64 6.11 13.83 -4.51
CA PHE A 64 7.31 13.81 -5.34
C PHE A 64 7.00 13.37 -6.78
N LEU A 65 6.28 12.26 -6.93
CA LEU A 65 5.94 11.72 -8.25
C LEU A 65 5.09 12.69 -9.07
N ALA A 66 4.12 13.37 -8.44
CA ALA A 66 3.27 14.33 -9.12
C ALA A 66 3.99 15.66 -9.40
N ALA A 67 4.74 16.22 -8.42
CA ALA A 67 5.31 17.55 -8.51
C ALA A 67 6.64 17.59 -9.27
N GLU A 68 7.51 16.59 -9.06
CA GLU A 68 8.88 16.61 -9.54
C GLU A 68 9.09 15.65 -10.72
N ALA A 69 8.45 14.46 -10.67
CA ALA A 69 8.56 13.47 -11.74
C ALA A 69 7.50 13.63 -12.85
N GLY A 70 6.50 14.50 -12.65
CA GLY A 70 5.46 14.78 -13.63
C GLY A 70 4.46 13.64 -13.85
N ILE A 71 4.34 12.72 -12.90
CA ILE A 71 3.40 11.61 -13.01
C ILE A 71 1.99 12.09 -12.72
N THR A 72 1.08 11.76 -13.63
CA THR A 72 -0.36 12.08 -13.54
C THR A 72 -1.23 10.82 -13.46
N GLN A 73 -0.64 9.64 -13.43
CA GLN A 73 -1.35 8.36 -13.42
C GLN A 73 -0.83 7.47 -12.30
N PHE A 74 -1.73 7.01 -11.43
CA PHE A 74 -1.39 6.21 -10.25
C PHE A 74 -2.25 4.95 -10.20
N LEU A 75 -1.62 3.80 -10.04
CA LEU A 75 -2.24 2.51 -9.75
C LEU A 75 -1.88 2.13 -8.31
N ASP A 76 -2.80 2.29 -7.38
CA ASP A 76 -2.59 2.06 -5.95
C ASP A 76 -3.23 0.74 -5.53
N ILE A 77 -2.39 -0.27 -5.25
CA ILE A 77 -2.81 -1.65 -5.03
C ILE A 77 -2.66 -2.01 -3.55
N GLY A 78 -3.73 -2.57 -2.98
CA GLY A 78 -3.83 -2.84 -1.55
C GLY A 78 -4.11 -1.57 -0.76
N THR A 79 -5.07 -0.79 -1.25
CA THR A 79 -5.39 0.56 -0.74
C THR A 79 -5.79 0.59 0.72
N GLY A 80 -6.48 -0.47 1.19
CA GLY A 80 -7.11 -0.50 2.51
C GLY A 80 -8.26 0.50 2.65
N ILE A 81 -8.74 0.67 3.88
CA ILE A 81 -9.82 1.60 4.19
C ILE A 81 -9.32 3.04 3.98
N PRO A 82 -10.09 3.90 3.26
CA PRO A 82 -9.70 5.28 3.02
C PRO A 82 -9.43 6.06 4.31
N ALA A 83 -8.33 6.80 4.32
CA ALA A 83 -7.89 7.64 5.44
C ALA A 83 -7.49 9.02 4.92
N ALA A 84 -7.06 9.93 5.80
CA ALA A 84 -6.54 11.22 5.35
C ALA A 84 -5.29 11.07 4.45
N ASN A 85 -5.14 11.95 3.47
CA ASN A 85 -4.05 11.93 2.47
C ASN A 85 -4.05 10.65 1.61
N ASN A 86 -5.21 10.27 1.09
CA ASN A 86 -5.28 9.24 0.07
C ASN A 86 -4.50 9.65 -1.19
N THR A 87 -4.07 8.67 -1.96
CA THR A 87 -3.24 8.91 -3.16
C THR A 87 -3.86 9.97 -4.09
N HIS A 88 -5.18 9.91 -4.37
CA HIS A 88 -5.83 10.90 -5.23
C HIS A 88 -5.86 12.31 -4.62
N GLU A 89 -6.08 12.42 -3.30
CA GLU A 89 -6.10 13.72 -2.62
C GLU A 89 -4.74 14.43 -2.75
N VAL A 90 -3.65 13.68 -2.51
CA VAL A 90 -2.29 14.21 -2.63
C VAL A 90 -1.93 14.48 -4.09
N ALA A 91 -2.17 13.53 -5.01
CA ALA A 91 -1.86 13.70 -6.43
C ALA A 91 -2.61 14.87 -7.06
N GLN A 92 -3.93 14.95 -6.86
CA GLN A 92 -4.77 15.99 -7.43
C GLN A 92 -4.59 17.36 -6.79
N SER A 93 -4.03 17.46 -5.58
CA SER A 93 -3.61 18.73 -4.98
C SER A 93 -2.43 19.36 -5.73
N VAL A 94 -1.64 18.57 -6.44
CA VAL A 94 -0.44 18.97 -7.20
C VAL A 94 -0.76 18.98 -8.70
N ALA A 95 -1.30 17.89 -9.21
CA ALA A 95 -1.70 17.70 -10.60
C ALA A 95 -3.21 17.46 -10.65
N PRO A 96 -4.04 18.52 -10.80
CA PRO A 96 -5.50 18.42 -10.67
C PRO A 96 -6.17 17.46 -11.64
N ASP A 97 -5.52 17.13 -12.76
CA ASP A 97 -6.00 16.17 -13.77
C ASP A 97 -5.53 14.74 -13.51
N ALA A 98 -4.85 14.48 -12.38
CA ALA A 98 -4.34 13.16 -12.06
C ALA A 98 -5.44 12.10 -12.00
N ARG A 99 -5.13 10.93 -12.59
CA ARG A 99 -5.99 9.74 -12.60
C ARG A 99 -5.46 8.74 -11.58
N VAL A 100 -6.32 8.25 -10.73
CA VAL A 100 -5.94 7.28 -9.69
C VAL A 100 -6.89 6.10 -9.74
N VAL A 101 -6.32 4.92 -9.90
CA VAL A 101 -7.06 3.65 -9.82
C VAL A 101 -6.63 2.94 -8.55
N TYR A 102 -7.60 2.66 -7.72
CA TYR A 102 -7.44 1.91 -6.48
C TYR A 102 -7.79 0.45 -6.67
N VAL A 103 -7.06 -0.44 -6.02
CA VAL A 103 -7.31 -1.88 -6.06
C VAL A 103 -7.31 -2.43 -4.65
N ASP A 104 -8.38 -3.12 -4.29
CA ASP A 104 -8.47 -3.92 -3.06
C ASP A 104 -9.52 -5.02 -3.26
N TYR A 105 -9.55 -6.02 -2.39
CA TYR A 105 -10.55 -7.09 -2.45
C TYR A 105 -11.42 -7.18 -1.19
N ASP A 106 -11.14 -6.37 -0.16
CA ASP A 106 -11.99 -6.36 1.05
C ASP A 106 -13.34 -5.68 0.75
N PRO A 107 -14.47 -6.36 1.00
CA PRO A 107 -15.80 -5.78 0.82
C PRO A 107 -16.05 -4.50 1.62
N VAL A 108 -15.41 -4.32 2.78
CA VAL A 108 -15.51 -3.10 3.60
C VAL A 108 -14.83 -1.95 2.86
N VAL A 109 -13.61 -2.20 2.36
CA VAL A 109 -12.86 -1.22 1.56
C VAL A 109 -13.66 -0.80 0.33
N LEU A 110 -14.25 -1.76 -0.39
CA LEU A 110 -15.10 -1.51 -1.57
C LEU A 110 -16.31 -0.61 -1.27
N GLN A 111 -16.95 -0.81 -0.12
CA GLN A 111 -18.10 0.03 0.27
C GLN A 111 -17.66 1.47 0.56
N HIS A 112 -16.56 1.65 1.28
CA HIS A 112 -16.00 2.97 1.59
C HIS A 112 -15.49 3.67 0.34
N ALA A 113 -14.81 2.96 -0.55
CA ALA A 113 -14.31 3.50 -1.80
C ALA A 113 -15.45 4.10 -2.64
N ARG A 114 -16.55 3.39 -2.82
CA ARG A 114 -17.72 3.87 -3.57
C ARG A 114 -18.42 5.07 -2.95
N ALA A 115 -18.33 5.22 -1.63
CA ALA A 115 -19.01 6.31 -0.91
C ALA A 115 -18.13 7.56 -0.77
N LEU A 116 -16.81 7.41 -0.66
CA LEU A 116 -15.89 8.46 -0.23
C LEU A 116 -14.92 8.92 -1.32
N LEU A 117 -14.66 8.10 -2.34
CA LEU A 117 -13.70 8.45 -3.38
C LEU A 117 -14.39 9.33 -4.43
N THR A 118 -14.44 10.61 -4.14
CA THR A 118 -14.85 11.63 -5.10
C THR A 118 -13.60 12.35 -5.62
N SER A 119 -13.40 12.30 -6.94
CA SER A 119 -12.33 13.06 -7.59
C SER A 119 -12.60 14.56 -7.51
N GLY A 120 -11.54 15.36 -7.55
CA GLY A 120 -11.65 16.78 -7.90
C GLY A 120 -12.30 16.95 -9.28
N PRO A 121 -12.73 18.18 -9.64
CA PRO A 121 -13.55 18.43 -10.84
C PRO A 121 -12.86 18.09 -12.18
N ARG A 122 -11.52 17.91 -12.18
CA ARG A 122 -10.74 17.58 -13.39
C ARG A 122 -10.08 16.20 -13.30
N GLY A 123 -9.86 15.68 -12.10
CA GLY A 123 -9.23 14.39 -11.88
C GLY A 123 -10.19 13.23 -12.08
N THR A 124 -9.64 12.02 -12.11
CA THR A 124 -10.42 10.77 -12.19
C THR A 124 -10.01 9.83 -11.08
N VAL A 125 -10.99 9.24 -10.42
CA VAL A 125 -10.77 8.17 -9.44
C VAL A 125 -11.63 6.98 -9.85
N ASP A 126 -11.02 5.80 -9.92
CA ASP A 126 -11.70 4.54 -10.19
C ASP A 126 -11.27 3.48 -9.19
N TYR A 127 -12.05 2.41 -9.11
CA TYR A 127 -11.83 1.36 -8.14
C TYR A 127 -12.03 -0.04 -8.74
N ILE A 128 -11.07 -0.94 -8.48
CA ILE A 128 -11.08 -2.32 -8.95
C ILE A 128 -11.18 -3.27 -7.75
N ASP A 129 -12.18 -4.15 -7.80
CA ASP A 129 -12.29 -5.30 -6.90
C ASP A 129 -11.43 -6.45 -7.43
N ALA A 130 -10.20 -6.57 -6.90
CA ALA A 130 -9.28 -7.62 -7.32
C ALA A 130 -8.27 -7.96 -6.23
N ASP A 131 -7.88 -9.22 -6.18
CA ASP A 131 -6.72 -9.69 -5.43
C ASP A 131 -5.44 -9.31 -6.18
N LEU A 132 -4.40 -8.84 -5.45
CA LEU A 132 -3.08 -8.50 -6.01
C LEU A 132 -2.45 -9.67 -6.80
N ARG A 133 -2.79 -10.91 -6.47
CA ARG A 133 -2.32 -12.11 -7.19
C ARG A 133 -2.86 -12.20 -8.62
N ASP A 134 -4.00 -11.57 -8.93
CA ASP A 134 -4.57 -11.49 -10.28
C ASP A 134 -4.13 -10.20 -10.99
N THR A 135 -2.82 -10.06 -11.21
CA THR A 135 -2.20 -8.91 -11.91
C THR A 135 -2.80 -8.69 -13.29
N GLY A 136 -3.15 -9.79 -13.99
CA GLY A 136 -3.77 -9.72 -15.31
C GLY A 136 -5.14 -9.03 -15.29
N LYS A 137 -5.99 -9.33 -14.30
CA LYS A 137 -7.26 -8.63 -14.11
C LYS A 137 -7.03 -7.17 -13.76
N ILE A 138 -6.12 -6.90 -12.81
CA ILE A 138 -5.81 -5.54 -12.37
C ILE A 138 -5.40 -4.67 -13.55
N LEU A 139 -4.43 -5.10 -14.35
CA LEU A 139 -3.92 -4.32 -15.48
C LEU A 139 -4.97 -4.12 -16.57
N ARG A 140 -5.78 -5.15 -16.91
CA ARG A 140 -6.87 -5.01 -17.88
C ARG A 140 -7.94 -4.03 -17.44
N GLU A 141 -8.33 -4.06 -16.17
CA GLU A 141 -9.36 -3.16 -15.65
C GLU A 141 -8.83 -1.75 -15.44
N ALA A 142 -7.59 -1.60 -14.95
CA ALA A 142 -6.95 -0.30 -14.81
C ALA A 142 -6.77 0.43 -16.15
N ALA A 143 -6.56 -0.31 -17.25
CA ALA A 143 -6.44 0.26 -18.60
C ALA A 143 -7.72 0.95 -19.11
N ARG A 144 -8.84 0.84 -18.40
CA ARG A 144 -10.06 1.60 -18.73
C ARG A 144 -9.95 3.08 -18.30
N THR A 145 -9.10 3.36 -17.32
CA THR A 145 -8.91 4.67 -16.73
C THR A 145 -7.50 5.21 -16.94
N LEU A 146 -6.50 4.33 -16.84
CA LEU A 146 -5.08 4.65 -17.04
C LEU A 146 -4.64 4.32 -18.47
N ASP A 147 -3.78 5.14 -19.01
CA ASP A 147 -3.13 4.92 -20.32
C ASP A 147 -1.72 4.37 -20.10
N PHE A 148 -1.53 3.07 -20.21
CA PHE A 148 -0.24 2.42 -20.07
C PHE A 148 0.72 2.68 -21.25
N SER A 149 0.31 3.46 -22.28
CA SER A 149 1.23 4.03 -23.27
C SER A 149 1.93 5.30 -22.77
N GLN A 150 1.66 5.72 -21.55
CA GLN A 150 2.28 6.84 -20.84
C GLN A 150 2.87 6.36 -19.51
N PRO A 151 3.82 7.09 -18.91
CA PRO A 151 4.35 6.76 -17.60
C PRO A 151 3.28 6.67 -16.52
N VAL A 152 3.37 5.64 -15.67
CA VAL A 152 2.48 5.40 -14.53
C VAL A 152 3.27 5.21 -13.25
N ALA A 153 2.69 5.51 -12.10
CA ALA A 153 3.22 5.10 -10.81
C ALA A 153 2.41 3.92 -10.27
N ILE A 154 3.07 2.81 -10.01
CA ILE A 154 2.51 1.65 -9.31
C ILE A 154 2.89 1.75 -7.84
N MET A 155 1.87 1.76 -6.98
CA MET A 155 2.01 1.91 -5.54
C MET A 155 1.69 0.58 -4.85
N LEU A 156 2.66 0.00 -4.15
CA LEU A 156 2.53 -1.22 -3.34
C LEU A 156 2.87 -0.88 -1.88
N ILE A 157 2.07 -0.02 -1.28
CA ILE A 157 2.36 0.54 0.04
C ILE A 157 1.76 -0.31 1.14
N ALA A 158 2.61 -1.00 1.92
CA ALA A 158 2.22 -1.90 3.01
C ALA A 158 1.24 -3.01 2.57
N VAL A 159 1.46 -3.61 1.41
CA VAL A 159 0.63 -4.73 0.92
C VAL A 159 1.45 -6.01 0.71
N MET A 160 2.72 -5.91 0.29
CA MET A 160 3.51 -7.08 -0.11
C MET A 160 3.81 -8.05 1.06
N HIS A 161 3.66 -7.62 2.30
CA HIS A 161 3.77 -8.54 3.44
C HIS A 161 2.57 -9.50 3.57
N LEU A 162 1.47 -9.25 2.87
CA LEU A 162 0.31 -10.15 2.76
C LEU A 162 0.47 -11.20 1.65
N ILE A 163 1.53 -11.11 0.87
CA ILE A 163 1.87 -12.08 -0.19
C ILE A 163 3.00 -12.95 0.33
N VAL A 164 2.68 -14.21 0.67
CA VAL A 164 3.65 -15.19 1.16
C VAL A 164 4.54 -15.69 0.03
N ASP A 165 5.68 -16.30 0.37
CA ASP A 165 6.67 -16.73 -0.64
C ASP A 165 6.10 -17.81 -1.60
N ALA A 166 5.13 -18.61 -1.14
CA ALA A 166 4.44 -19.60 -1.98
C ALA A 166 3.59 -18.97 -3.10
N ASP A 167 3.22 -17.70 -2.98
CA ASP A 167 2.44 -16.95 -3.98
C ASP A 167 3.34 -16.21 -4.99
N ASP A 168 4.64 -16.46 -4.99
CA ASP A 168 5.63 -15.83 -5.87
C ASP A 168 5.55 -14.28 -5.89
N PRO A 169 5.84 -13.61 -4.76
CA PRO A 169 5.73 -12.15 -4.66
C PRO A 169 6.61 -11.39 -5.65
N TYR A 170 7.76 -11.95 -6.02
CA TYR A 170 8.66 -11.32 -6.98
C TYR A 170 8.15 -11.45 -8.41
N GLY A 171 7.53 -12.56 -8.77
CA GLY A 171 6.86 -12.75 -10.05
C GLY A 171 5.65 -11.82 -10.21
N ILE A 172 4.84 -11.65 -9.14
CA ILE A 172 3.73 -10.69 -9.12
C ILE A 172 4.23 -9.27 -9.41
N VAL A 173 5.26 -8.80 -8.68
CA VAL A 173 5.84 -7.47 -8.91
C VAL A 173 6.52 -7.39 -10.28
N GLY A 174 7.12 -8.49 -10.77
CA GLY A 174 7.68 -8.60 -12.12
C GLY A 174 6.64 -8.31 -13.20
N GLN A 175 5.48 -8.96 -13.13
CA GLN A 175 4.37 -8.75 -14.07
C GLN A 175 3.86 -7.30 -14.07
N LEU A 176 3.79 -6.66 -12.89
CA LEU A 176 3.44 -5.25 -12.79
C LEU A 176 4.50 -4.35 -13.44
N LYS A 177 5.79 -4.66 -13.22
CA LYS A 177 6.91 -3.93 -13.83
C LYS A 177 6.94 -4.08 -15.35
N ASP A 178 6.53 -5.23 -15.89
CA ASP A 178 6.50 -5.47 -17.34
C ASP A 178 5.46 -4.58 -18.06
N ALA A 179 4.43 -4.12 -17.35
CA ALA A 179 3.46 -3.16 -17.87
C ALA A 179 3.93 -1.70 -17.79
N MET A 180 5.07 -1.42 -17.13
CA MET A 180 5.61 -0.07 -16.96
C MET A 180 6.45 0.33 -18.17
N LEU A 181 6.16 1.47 -18.77
CA LEU A 181 7.04 2.10 -19.76
C LEU A 181 8.20 2.85 -19.11
N PRO A 182 9.28 3.15 -19.87
CA PRO A 182 10.33 4.07 -19.44
C PRO A 182 9.75 5.36 -18.88
N GLY A 183 10.28 5.81 -17.75
CA GLY A 183 9.75 6.96 -17.01
C GLY A 183 8.63 6.63 -16.01
N SER A 184 8.16 5.39 -15.95
CA SER A 184 7.23 4.92 -14.89
C SER A 184 7.96 4.62 -13.58
N TYR A 185 7.21 4.55 -12.48
CA TYR A 185 7.76 4.35 -11.14
C TYR A 185 7.05 3.22 -10.39
N LEU A 186 7.82 2.48 -9.59
CA LEU A 186 7.33 1.58 -8.56
C LEU A 186 7.66 2.18 -7.20
N ALA A 187 6.65 2.39 -6.36
CA ALA A 187 6.83 2.72 -4.95
C ALA A 187 6.36 1.55 -4.09
N LEU A 188 7.18 1.13 -3.15
CA LEU A 188 6.87 -0.03 -2.32
C LEU A 188 7.30 0.22 -0.88
N SER A 189 6.45 -0.22 0.08
CA SER A 189 6.85 -0.38 1.47
C SER A 189 6.44 -1.75 2.00
N GLN A 190 7.25 -2.28 2.92
CA GLN A 190 7.17 -3.64 3.40
C GLN A 190 7.53 -3.69 4.87
N VAL A 191 6.78 -4.47 5.67
CA VAL A 191 7.12 -4.73 7.07
C VAL A 191 8.45 -5.48 7.14
N ALA A 192 9.39 -4.95 7.96
CA ALA A 192 10.73 -5.46 8.11
C ALA A 192 10.78 -6.69 9.03
N SER A 193 11.69 -7.63 8.75
CA SER A 193 12.01 -8.74 9.66
C SER A 193 13.34 -8.54 10.41
N ASP A 194 14.16 -7.59 9.97
CA ASP A 194 15.50 -7.31 10.46
C ASP A 194 15.64 -5.99 11.23
N ILE A 195 14.55 -5.23 11.36
CA ILE A 195 14.42 -4.11 12.30
C ILE A 195 13.75 -4.66 13.56
N GLU A 196 14.42 -4.66 14.71
CA GLU A 196 13.94 -5.26 15.96
C GLU A 196 13.48 -6.73 15.79
N PRO A 197 14.36 -7.66 15.36
CA PRO A 197 13.95 -8.97 14.81
C PRO A 197 13.06 -9.79 15.73
N GLU A 198 13.36 -9.81 17.04
CA GLU A 198 12.60 -10.59 18.03
C GLU A 198 11.16 -10.07 18.17
N ARG A 199 11.00 -8.74 18.28
CA ARG A 199 9.68 -8.10 18.38
C ARG A 199 8.86 -8.27 17.10
N MET A 200 9.50 -8.12 15.95
CA MET A 200 8.85 -8.29 14.66
C MET A 200 8.43 -9.73 14.41
N ALA A 201 9.24 -10.71 14.83
CA ALA A 201 8.87 -12.12 14.77
C ALA A 201 7.68 -12.44 15.69
N GLU A 202 7.64 -11.87 16.90
CA GLU A 202 6.50 -12.03 17.82
C GLU A 202 5.25 -11.36 17.25
N ALA A 203 5.36 -10.13 16.74
CA ALA A 203 4.26 -9.41 16.11
C ALA A 203 3.64 -10.20 14.95
N ALA A 204 4.48 -10.79 14.09
CA ALA A 204 4.04 -11.66 13.00
C ALA A 204 3.27 -12.89 13.53
N ARG A 205 3.78 -13.55 14.57
CA ARG A 205 3.09 -14.70 15.20
C ARG A 205 1.71 -14.31 15.73
N GLN A 206 1.65 -13.18 16.47
CA GLN A 206 0.39 -12.69 17.05
C GLN A 206 -0.64 -12.36 15.97
N TYR A 207 -0.20 -11.74 14.88
CA TYR A 207 -1.06 -11.42 13.74
C TYR A 207 -1.56 -12.70 13.04
N ASN A 208 -0.63 -13.58 12.65
CA ASN A 208 -0.92 -14.78 11.86
C ASN A 208 -1.83 -15.80 12.57
N GLN A 209 -1.89 -15.75 13.92
CA GLN A 209 -2.81 -16.58 14.70
C GLN A 209 -4.25 -16.04 14.72
N ARG A 210 -4.49 -14.77 14.33
CA ARG A 210 -5.77 -14.07 14.54
C ARG A 210 -6.38 -13.53 13.27
N ALA A 211 -5.58 -13.23 12.27
CA ALA A 211 -6.01 -12.63 11.02
C ALA A 211 -6.23 -13.67 9.93
N ARG A 212 -7.06 -13.32 8.96
CA ARG A 212 -7.35 -14.15 7.80
C ARG A 212 -6.14 -14.30 6.87
N GLU A 213 -5.44 -13.20 6.64
CA GLU A 213 -4.24 -13.17 5.80
C GLU A 213 -2.99 -13.45 6.65
N THR A 214 -2.11 -14.30 6.15
CA THR A 214 -0.80 -14.53 6.76
C THR A 214 0.18 -13.44 6.32
N GLN A 215 0.87 -12.83 7.27
CA GLN A 215 1.97 -11.90 6.98
C GLN A 215 3.31 -12.61 6.86
N ARG A 216 4.10 -12.20 5.87
CA ARG A 216 5.50 -12.54 5.67
C ARG A 216 6.34 -11.26 5.73
N HIS A 217 7.05 -11.05 6.83
CA HIS A 217 7.99 -9.94 6.99
C HIS A 217 9.28 -10.24 6.23
N ARG A 218 9.94 -9.23 5.67
CA ARG A 218 11.11 -9.39 4.81
C ARG A 218 12.29 -8.55 5.30
N THR A 219 13.50 -9.04 5.08
CA THR A 219 14.74 -8.30 5.34
C THR A 219 14.91 -7.17 4.32
N HIS A 220 15.80 -6.22 4.64
CA HIS A 220 16.19 -5.16 3.70
C HIS A 220 16.59 -5.71 2.32
N ALA A 221 17.43 -6.75 2.30
CA ALA A 221 17.90 -7.36 1.05
C ALA A 221 16.75 -7.98 0.24
N GLU A 222 15.79 -8.66 0.91
CA GLU A 222 14.61 -9.22 0.25
C GLU A 222 13.69 -8.12 -0.31
N VAL A 223 13.57 -6.99 0.40
CA VAL A 223 12.78 -5.83 -0.09
C VAL A 223 13.46 -5.16 -1.27
N ALA A 224 14.78 -5.00 -1.24
CA ALA A 224 15.54 -4.41 -2.34
C ALA A 224 15.35 -5.18 -3.67
N ARG A 225 15.21 -6.49 -3.63
CA ARG A 225 14.95 -7.34 -4.81
C ARG A 225 13.66 -7.00 -5.57
N PHE A 226 12.65 -6.41 -4.94
CA PHE A 226 11.46 -5.96 -5.67
C PHE A 226 11.77 -4.87 -6.70
N PHE A 227 12.87 -4.15 -6.49
CA PHE A 227 13.33 -3.08 -7.39
C PHE A 227 14.33 -3.56 -8.45
N ASP A 228 14.67 -4.86 -8.51
CA ASP A 228 15.58 -5.40 -9.54
C ASP A 228 15.10 -4.99 -10.94
N GLY A 229 16.03 -4.46 -11.75
CA GLY A 229 15.74 -3.95 -13.10
C GLY A 229 15.16 -2.53 -13.15
N LEU A 230 15.03 -1.85 -12.00
CA LEU A 230 14.69 -0.42 -11.91
C LEU A 230 15.89 0.39 -11.41
N GLU A 231 15.93 1.65 -11.80
CA GLU A 231 16.83 2.65 -11.21
C GLU A 231 16.26 3.05 -9.84
N LEU A 232 16.90 2.60 -8.76
CA LEU A 232 16.47 2.93 -7.41
C LEU A 232 16.83 4.38 -7.10
N LEU A 233 15.83 5.19 -6.71
CA LEU A 233 16.02 6.60 -6.40
C LEU A 233 16.67 6.78 -5.02
N GLU A 234 17.56 7.77 -4.90
CA GLU A 234 18.12 8.16 -3.62
C GLU A 234 17.00 8.55 -2.60
N PRO A 235 17.13 8.10 -1.36
CA PRO A 235 18.26 7.46 -0.70
C PRO A 235 18.28 5.92 -0.81
N GLY A 236 17.56 5.31 -1.72
CA GLY A 236 17.46 3.87 -1.88
C GLY A 236 16.31 3.25 -1.07
N VAL A 237 16.45 1.97 -0.72
CA VAL A 237 15.57 1.29 0.24
C VAL A 237 16.04 1.66 1.64
N VAL A 238 15.21 2.37 2.37
CA VAL A 238 15.51 2.86 3.72
C VAL A 238 14.31 2.64 4.64
N VAL A 239 14.48 2.86 5.93
CA VAL A 239 13.33 2.95 6.85
C VAL A 239 12.42 4.08 6.38
N VAL A 240 11.11 3.82 6.22
CA VAL A 240 10.19 4.73 5.52
C VAL A 240 10.24 6.20 5.97
N PRO A 241 10.49 6.58 7.25
CA PRO A 241 10.67 7.98 7.63
C PRO A 241 11.87 8.66 6.98
N GLN A 242 12.91 7.90 6.63
CA GLN A 242 14.16 8.42 6.08
C GLN A 242 14.09 8.69 4.56
N TRP A 243 13.03 8.23 3.90
CA TRP A 243 12.86 8.50 2.48
C TRP A 243 12.35 9.94 2.27
N ARG A 244 13.26 10.84 1.87
CA ARG A 244 13.02 12.28 1.59
C ARG A 244 12.14 12.97 2.65
N PRO A 245 12.55 12.98 3.94
CA PRO A 245 11.78 13.59 5.01
C PRO A 245 11.70 15.11 4.83
N GLN A 246 10.61 15.72 5.31
CA GLN A 246 10.41 17.17 5.28
C GLN A 246 11.01 17.87 6.50
N SER A 247 11.40 17.11 7.53
CA SER A 247 12.03 17.63 8.75
C SER A 247 12.88 16.55 9.42
N THR A 248 13.80 16.98 10.29
CA THR A 248 14.61 16.08 11.13
C THR A 248 13.71 15.20 12.02
N ALA A 249 12.67 15.76 12.61
CA ALA A 249 11.74 15.03 13.46
C ALA A 249 11.01 13.90 12.68
N GLU A 250 10.70 14.14 11.41
CA GLU A 250 10.14 13.10 10.54
C GLU A 250 11.17 12.02 10.22
N ALA A 251 12.42 12.39 9.92
CA ALA A 251 13.49 11.44 9.64
C ALA A 251 13.81 10.51 10.82
N GLU A 252 13.66 11.02 12.04
CA GLU A 252 13.93 10.31 13.30
C GLU A 252 12.71 9.52 13.80
N ALA A 253 11.57 9.59 13.13
CA ALA A 253 10.37 8.86 13.54
C ALA A 253 10.63 7.35 13.53
N HIS A 254 10.11 6.66 14.55
CA HIS A 254 10.25 5.22 14.65
C HIS A 254 9.41 4.49 13.57
N SER A 255 9.99 3.48 12.93
CA SER A 255 9.27 2.59 12.03
C SER A 255 9.95 1.23 11.87
N GLY A 256 9.16 0.17 11.82
CA GLY A 256 9.57 -1.19 11.47
C GLY A 256 9.29 -1.54 10.00
N MET A 257 9.44 -0.58 9.09
CA MET A 257 9.13 -0.78 7.67
C MET A 257 10.25 -0.27 6.77
N TRP A 258 10.64 -1.08 5.79
CA TRP A 258 11.47 -0.68 4.65
C TRP A 258 10.60 -0.07 3.56
N GLY A 259 11.11 0.93 2.87
CA GLY A 259 10.45 1.50 1.70
C GLY A 259 11.43 2.12 0.72
N GLY A 260 11.02 2.19 -0.54
CA GLY A 260 11.82 2.74 -1.62
C GLY A 260 10.96 3.11 -2.83
N VAL A 261 11.59 3.77 -3.79
CA VAL A 261 11.01 4.14 -5.08
C VAL A 261 12.01 3.83 -6.18
N GLY A 262 11.59 3.06 -7.18
CA GLY A 262 12.39 2.72 -8.35
C GLY A 262 11.77 3.27 -9.63
N ARG A 263 12.59 3.74 -10.57
CA ARG A 263 12.21 4.24 -11.89
C ARG A 263 12.50 3.20 -12.97
N ARG A 264 11.59 3.03 -13.90
CA ARG A 264 11.86 2.31 -15.15
C ARG A 264 12.69 3.21 -16.06
N ALA A 265 13.92 2.76 -16.40
CA ALA A 265 14.85 3.48 -17.29
C ALA A 265 14.36 3.46 -18.75
#